data_e77c37559aa4f00c20bdd2f062e2c123
#
_entry.id   e77c37559aa4f00c20bdd2f062e2c123
#
_cell.length_a   1.000
_cell.length_b   1.000
_cell.length_c   1.000
_cell.angle_alpha   90.00
_cell.angle_beta   90.00
_cell.angle_gamma   90.00
#
_symmetry.space_group_name_H-M   'P 1'
#
loop_
_entity.id
_entity.type
_entity.pdbx_description
1 polymer ?
#
loop_
_entity_poly.entity_id
_entity_poly.type
_entity_poly.pdbx_seq_one_letter_code
_entity_poly.pdbx_strand_id
1 'polypeptide(L)'
;LGIKPKDFDLATDAKPDEVVKILKSGGIDTIGEVGTQFGVVIAKTPSFKEGMEIATFREDIGKGRRPDAVNFSTIDKDVLRRDLTINALFYDIEKQEVVDLVGGIADIQSNSIRTVGRAQERFEEDPLRKLRALRFAGRTGGKIEKNTAEAIISDNSLEGISAERIRDEFKKSIETAKSPKKYLQMVEDFKLWPVMFPTVYVNKDFINSKDWLV
;
A
#
# COMPACT_ATOMS: atom_id res chain seq x y z
N LEU A 1 4.85 -14.97 10.72
CA LEU A 1 5.62 -15.36 9.52
C LEU A 1 7.10 -15.62 9.81
N GLY A 2 7.58 -15.42 11.05
CA GLY A 2 8.96 -15.69 11.47
C GLY A 2 10.02 -14.75 10.86
N ILE A 3 9.60 -13.68 10.19
CA ILE A 3 10.48 -12.67 9.61
C ILE A 3 10.52 -11.46 10.54
N LYS A 4 11.72 -10.96 10.84
CA LYS A 4 11.86 -9.72 11.63
C LYS A 4 11.23 -8.56 10.87
N PRO A 5 10.28 -7.80 11.49
CA PRO A 5 9.68 -6.66 10.84
C PRO A 5 10.74 -5.58 10.58
N LYS A 6 10.57 -4.84 9.47
CA LYS A 6 11.42 -3.72 9.14
C LYS A 6 10.96 -2.46 9.87
N ASP A 7 9.64 -2.24 9.91
CA ASP A 7 9.01 -1.07 10.49
C ASP A 7 7.85 -1.51 11.40
N PHE A 8 7.47 -0.64 12.33
CA PHE A 8 6.31 -0.80 13.20
C PHE A 8 5.39 0.41 13.00
N ASP A 9 4.24 0.16 12.41
CA ASP A 9 3.17 1.15 12.27
C ASP A 9 2.14 0.87 13.36
N LEU A 10 1.85 1.86 14.21
CA LEU A 10 0.81 1.74 15.23
C LEU A 10 -0.48 2.37 14.74
N ALA A 11 -1.60 1.81 15.16
CA ALA A 11 -2.92 2.36 14.89
C ALA A 11 -3.75 2.38 16.18
N THR A 12 -4.59 3.41 16.36
CA THR A 12 -5.37 3.63 17.57
C THR A 12 -6.69 4.33 17.25
N ASP A 13 -7.67 4.21 18.12
CA ASP A 13 -8.90 5.00 18.14
C ASP A 13 -8.72 6.38 18.83
N ALA A 14 -7.64 6.57 19.58
CA ALA A 14 -7.31 7.85 20.19
C ALA A 14 -7.05 8.91 19.11
N LYS A 15 -7.60 10.12 19.32
CA LYS A 15 -7.35 11.26 18.43
C LYS A 15 -5.91 11.76 18.54
N PRO A 16 -5.37 12.45 17.52
CA PRO A 16 -3.99 12.91 17.54
C PRO A 16 -3.60 13.72 18.77
N ASP A 17 -4.48 14.60 19.24
CA ASP A 17 -4.22 15.40 20.45
C ASP A 17 -4.14 14.55 21.73
N GLU A 18 -4.93 13.48 21.79
CA GLU A 18 -4.90 12.52 22.89
C GLU A 18 -3.61 11.70 22.84
N VAL A 19 -3.22 11.23 21.63
CA VAL A 19 -1.94 10.53 21.41
C VAL A 19 -0.77 11.39 21.87
N VAL A 20 -0.73 12.66 21.47
CA VAL A 20 0.33 13.61 21.89
C VAL A 20 0.37 13.76 23.42
N LYS A 21 -0.79 13.89 24.08
CA LYS A 21 -0.87 14.00 25.54
C LYS A 21 -0.34 12.74 26.23
N ILE A 22 -0.75 11.57 25.76
CA ILE A 22 -0.31 10.27 26.30
C ILE A 22 1.20 10.12 26.16
N LEU A 23 1.76 10.38 24.97
CA LEU A 23 3.19 10.30 24.72
C LEU A 23 3.99 11.23 25.63
N LYS A 24 3.58 12.50 25.75
CA LYS A 24 4.23 13.49 26.62
C LYS A 24 4.18 13.09 28.09
N SER A 25 3.06 12.54 28.56
CA SER A 25 2.95 12.05 29.95
C SER A 25 3.89 10.87 30.22
N GLY A 26 4.21 10.07 29.21
CA GLY A 26 5.18 8.99 29.25
C GLY A 26 6.62 9.43 29.00
N GLY A 27 6.91 10.73 28.86
CA GLY A 27 8.25 11.26 28.57
C GLY A 27 8.73 11.01 27.13
N ILE A 28 7.79 10.77 26.20
CA ILE A 28 8.09 10.54 24.79
C ILE A 28 7.77 11.82 24.00
N ASP A 29 8.80 12.36 23.32
CA ASP A 29 8.62 13.52 22.45
C ASP A 29 7.97 13.13 21.12
N THR A 30 7.34 14.10 20.47
CA THR A 30 6.77 13.96 19.12
C THR A 30 7.59 14.74 18.11
N ILE A 31 7.66 14.25 16.86
CA ILE A 31 8.34 14.94 15.77
C ILE A 31 7.32 15.75 14.99
N GLY A 32 7.35 17.08 15.17
CA GLY A 32 6.56 18.03 14.39
C GLY A 32 5.04 17.91 14.58
N GLU A 33 4.31 18.86 13.99
CA GLU A 33 2.84 18.80 13.83
C GLU A 33 2.42 18.22 12.47
N VAL A 34 3.39 17.74 11.70
CA VAL A 34 3.19 17.26 10.33
C VAL A 34 2.39 15.95 10.36
N GLY A 35 1.17 16.03 9.84
CA GLY A 35 0.29 14.86 9.72
C GLY A 35 -0.83 14.77 10.76
N THR A 36 -0.83 15.57 11.83
CA THR A 36 -1.89 15.56 12.84
C THR A 36 -3.27 15.83 12.24
N GLN A 37 -3.36 16.76 11.29
CA GLN A 37 -4.58 17.03 10.53
C GLN A 37 -5.10 15.84 9.73
N PHE A 38 -4.21 14.86 9.42
CA PHE A 38 -4.55 13.61 8.75
C PHE A 38 -4.54 12.40 9.68
N GLY A 39 -4.46 12.64 10.99
CA GLY A 39 -4.54 11.59 12.00
C GLY A 39 -3.23 10.84 12.24
N VAL A 40 -2.06 11.40 11.91
CA VAL A 40 -0.76 10.74 12.15
C VAL A 40 0.09 11.55 13.11
N VAL A 41 0.60 10.90 14.14
CA VAL A 41 1.58 11.44 15.10
C VAL A 41 2.84 10.61 15.01
N ILE A 42 4.01 11.26 14.98
CA ILE A 42 5.29 10.57 14.97
C ILE A 42 5.92 10.66 16.35
N ALA A 43 6.06 9.51 17.01
CA ALA A 43 6.72 9.41 18.32
C ALA A 43 8.24 9.28 18.14
N LYS A 44 9.00 10.10 18.89
CA LYS A 44 10.47 10.04 18.89
C LYS A 44 10.92 9.04 19.94
N THR A 45 11.48 7.91 19.51
CA THR A 45 11.99 6.89 20.43
C THR A 45 13.49 6.62 20.19
N PRO A 46 14.26 6.27 21.21
CA PRO A 46 15.67 5.94 21.04
C PRO A 46 15.92 4.76 20.09
N SER A 47 14.95 3.83 20.02
CA SER A 47 15.05 2.61 19.22
C SER A 47 14.74 2.84 17.73
N PHE A 48 14.03 3.94 17.38
CA PHE A 48 13.64 4.25 16.02
C PHE A 48 14.06 5.69 15.66
N LYS A 49 15.20 5.82 14.97
CA LYS A 49 15.80 7.12 14.63
C LYS A 49 14.88 8.00 13.77
N GLU A 50 14.08 7.39 12.90
CA GLU A 50 13.14 8.08 12.01
C GLU A 50 11.80 8.36 12.68
N GLY A 51 11.62 7.90 13.93
CA GLY A 51 10.38 7.95 14.68
C GLY A 51 9.47 6.75 14.40
N MET A 52 8.41 6.62 15.20
CA MET A 52 7.37 5.59 15.07
C MET A 52 6.06 6.27 14.72
N GLU A 53 5.45 5.89 13.61
CA GLU A 53 4.16 6.43 13.19
C GLU A 53 3.02 5.82 14.02
N ILE A 54 2.16 6.69 14.54
CA ILE A 54 0.93 6.34 15.26
C ILE A 54 -0.22 6.99 14.51
N ALA A 55 -1.04 6.18 13.85
CA ALA A 55 -2.17 6.63 13.06
C ALA A 55 -3.49 6.45 13.81
N THR A 56 -4.31 7.48 13.85
CA THR A 56 -5.70 7.36 14.30
C THR A 56 -6.54 6.70 13.22
N PHE A 57 -7.40 5.73 13.58
CA PHE A 57 -8.36 5.14 12.66
C PHE A 57 -9.22 6.21 12.00
N ARG A 58 -9.41 6.13 10.69
CA ARG A 58 -10.10 7.18 9.93
C ARG A 58 -10.84 6.66 8.70
N GLU A 59 -11.79 7.45 8.26
CA GLU A 59 -12.36 7.42 6.91
C GLU A 59 -11.80 8.62 6.13
N ASP A 60 -11.37 8.39 4.91
CA ASP A 60 -10.90 9.45 4.02
C ASP A 60 -12.10 10.13 3.34
N ILE A 61 -12.13 11.48 3.29
CA ILE A 61 -13.13 12.28 2.59
C ILE A 61 -12.50 12.84 1.33
N GLY A 62 -13.17 12.66 0.18
CA GLY A 62 -12.66 13.06 -1.12
C GLY A 62 -12.05 11.90 -1.89
N LYS A 63 -11.40 12.20 -3.02
CA LYS A 63 -10.78 11.22 -3.91
C LYS A 63 -9.26 11.38 -3.92
N GLY A 64 -8.56 10.29 -4.18
CA GLY A 64 -7.12 10.27 -4.34
C GLY A 64 -6.33 9.95 -3.07
N ARG A 65 -5.00 9.99 -3.19
CA ARG A 65 -4.08 9.64 -2.08
C ARG A 65 -4.13 10.63 -0.92
N ARG A 66 -4.39 11.90 -1.22
CA ARG A 66 -4.51 12.94 -0.20
C ARG A 66 -5.98 13.30 -0.10
N PRO A 67 -6.68 12.81 0.92
CA PRO A 67 -8.08 13.18 1.11
C PRO A 67 -8.17 14.68 1.41
N ASP A 68 -9.27 15.28 1.02
CA ASP A 68 -9.56 16.69 1.32
C ASP A 68 -9.70 16.90 2.83
N ALA A 69 -10.24 15.90 3.53
CA ALA A 69 -10.36 15.84 4.98
C ALA A 69 -10.39 14.37 5.44
N VAL A 70 -10.32 14.17 6.75
CA VAL A 70 -10.49 12.84 7.36
C VAL A 70 -11.53 12.94 8.49
N ASN A 71 -12.35 11.89 8.62
CA ASN A 71 -13.16 11.65 9.80
C ASN A 71 -12.50 10.57 10.64
N PHE A 72 -12.19 10.88 11.91
CA PHE A 72 -11.72 9.84 12.82
C PHE A 72 -12.85 8.83 13.07
N SER A 73 -12.51 7.56 13.03
CA SER A 73 -13.48 6.49 12.93
C SER A 73 -13.02 5.24 13.69
N THR A 74 -13.53 4.08 13.31
CA THR A 74 -13.22 2.77 13.90
C THR A 74 -12.29 1.97 13.01
N ILE A 75 -11.71 0.89 13.55
CA ILE A 75 -10.88 -0.05 12.80
C ILE A 75 -11.61 -0.64 11.59
N ASP A 76 -12.92 -0.93 11.72
CA ASP A 76 -13.75 -1.49 10.64
C ASP A 76 -13.81 -0.55 9.43
N LYS A 77 -13.85 0.76 9.69
CA LYS A 77 -13.89 1.78 8.66
C LYS A 77 -12.51 2.06 8.07
N ASP A 78 -11.48 2.09 8.93
CA ASP A 78 -10.09 2.31 8.47
C ASP A 78 -9.63 1.18 7.54
N VAL A 79 -10.01 -0.06 7.81
CA VAL A 79 -9.63 -1.20 6.98
C VAL A 79 -10.19 -1.08 5.56
N LEU A 80 -11.39 -0.52 5.40
CA LEU A 80 -12.06 -0.42 4.10
C LEU A 80 -11.42 0.59 3.14
N ARG A 81 -10.65 1.57 3.62
CA ARG A 81 -9.92 2.51 2.77
C ARG A 81 -8.55 1.99 2.30
N ARG A 82 -8.09 0.85 2.83
CA ARG A 82 -6.80 0.27 2.48
C ARG A 82 -6.81 -0.32 1.07
N ASP A 83 -5.62 -0.50 0.50
CA ASP A 83 -5.47 -0.94 -0.89
C ASP A 83 -5.71 -2.45 -1.08
N LEU A 84 -4.94 -3.27 -0.36
CA LEU A 84 -4.91 -4.72 -0.53
C LEU A 84 -5.21 -5.42 0.80
N THR A 85 -5.90 -6.54 0.73
CA THR A 85 -6.29 -7.34 1.91
C THR A 85 -5.08 -7.77 2.74
N ILE A 86 -3.97 -8.13 2.09
CA ILE A 86 -2.71 -8.54 2.73
C ILE A 86 -2.02 -7.40 3.50
N ASN A 87 -2.38 -6.14 3.22
CA ASN A 87 -1.87 -4.93 3.89
C ASN A 87 -2.91 -4.34 4.86
N ALA A 88 -4.02 -5.03 5.08
CA ALA A 88 -5.15 -4.56 5.88
C ALA A 88 -5.37 -5.39 7.14
N LEU A 89 -4.31 -6.01 7.63
CA LEU A 89 -4.29 -6.74 8.90
C LEU A 89 -3.81 -5.84 10.02
N PHE A 90 -4.36 -6.06 11.21
CA PHE A 90 -3.88 -5.44 12.43
C PHE A 90 -3.46 -6.51 13.44
N TYR A 91 -2.64 -6.14 14.39
CA TYR A 91 -2.28 -6.98 15.52
C TYR A 91 -2.76 -6.30 16.80
N ASP A 92 -3.69 -6.95 17.49
CA ASP A 92 -4.16 -6.52 18.80
C ASP A 92 -3.12 -6.90 19.84
N ILE A 93 -2.48 -5.88 20.43
CA ILE A 93 -1.37 -6.06 21.38
C ILE A 93 -1.87 -6.63 22.71
N GLU A 94 -3.08 -6.27 23.13
CA GLU A 94 -3.65 -6.70 24.41
C GLU A 94 -4.09 -8.17 24.33
N LYS A 95 -4.80 -8.53 23.26
CA LYS A 95 -5.28 -9.90 23.02
C LYS A 95 -4.22 -10.81 22.42
N GLN A 96 -3.11 -10.25 21.92
CA GLN A 96 -2.05 -10.96 21.22
C GLN A 96 -2.54 -11.78 20.01
N GLU A 97 -3.48 -11.21 19.25
CA GLU A 97 -4.10 -11.85 18.10
C GLU A 97 -4.07 -10.96 16.85
N VAL A 98 -4.12 -11.61 15.68
CA VAL A 98 -4.26 -10.89 14.41
C VAL A 98 -5.73 -10.60 14.17
N VAL A 99 -6.06 -9.33 13.93
CA VAL A 99 -7.40 -8.88 13.53
C VAL A 99 -7.45 -8.82 12.01
N ASP A 100 -8.25 -9.68 11.42
CA ASP A 100 -8.48 -9.78 9.97
C ASP A 100 -9.96 -9.56 9.65
N LEU A 101 -10.28 -8.38 9.16
CA LEU A 101 -11.65 -7.98 8.82
C LEU A 101 -11.99 -8.15 7.32
N VAL A 102 -11.00 -8.53 6.51
CA VAL A 102 -11.14 -8.55 5.04
C VAL A 102 -10.65 -9.83 4.35
N GLY A 103 -10.24 -10.82 5.15
CA GLY A 103 -9.76 -12.11 4.64
C GLY A 103 -8.31 -12.08 4.14
N GLY A 104 -7.49 -11.17 4.66
CA GLY A 104 -6.09 -11.02 4.28
C GLY A 104 -5.22 -12.22 4.67
N ILE A 105 -5.53 -12.91 5.78
CA ILE A 105 -4.82 -14.14 6.17
C ILE A 105 -4.98 -15.23 5.12
N ALA A 106 -6.20 -15.47 4.65
CA ALA A 106 -6.48 -16.46 3.61
C ALA A 106 -5.77 -16.09 2.29
N ASP A 107 -5.73 -14.80 1.94
CA ASP A 107 -5.01 -14.32 0.77
C ASP A 107 -3.48 -14.48 0.89
N ILE A 108 -2.91 -14.29 2.08
CA ILE A 108 -1.48 -14.58 2.35
C ILE A 108 -1.21 -16.08 2.18
N GLN A 109 -2.05 -16.94 2.74
CA GLN A 109 -1.88 -18.40 2.67
C GLN A 109 -1.99 -18.92 1.24
N SER A 110 -2.93 -18.38 0.44
CA SER A 110 -3.11 -18.74 -0.97
C SER A 110 -2.17 -17.98 -1.92
N ASN A 111 -1.34 -17.07 -1.39
CA ASN A 111 -0.47 -16.17 -2.16
C ASN A 111 -1.25 -15.37 -3.22
N SER A 112 -2.43 -14.89 -2.84
CA SER A 112 -3.35 -14.12 -3.67
C SER A 112 -3.26 -12.62 -3.36
N ILE A 113 -3.27 -11.79 -4.39
CA ILE A 113 -3.25 -10.33 -4.27
C ILE A 113 -4.63 -9.80 -4.65
N ARG A 114 -5.38 -9.37 -3.65
CA ARG A 114 -6.76 -8.91 -3.78
C ARG A 114 -6.93 -7.52 -3.16
N THR A 115 -7.72 -6.67 -3.80
CA THR A 115 -8.09 -5.37 -3.22
C THR A 115 -9.05 -5.55 -2.05
N VAL A 116 -9.02 -4.59 -1.12
CA VAL A 116 -10.07 -4.47 -0.10
C VAL A 116 -11.35 -3.96 -0.78
N GLY A 117 -12.46 -4.67 -0.61
CA GLY A 117 -13.73 -4.29 -1.24
C GLY A 117 -13.73 -4.45 -2.76
N ARG A 118 -14.43 -3.56 -3.45
CA ARG A 118 -14.57 -3.61 -4.91
C ARG A 118 -13.37 -2.98 -5.60
N ALA A 119 -12.70 -3.72 -6.46
CA ALA A 119 -11.47 -3.30 -7.11
C ALA A 119 -11.64 -2.01 -7.93
N GLN A 120 -12.73 -1.88 -8.65
CA GLN A 120 -13.05 -0.68 -9.43
C GLN A 120 -13.05 0.57 -8.56
N GLU A 121 -13.76 0.54 -7.43
CA GLU A 121 -13.85 1.66 -6.49
C GLU A 121 -12.47 2.04 -5.93
N ARG A 122 -11.67 1.04 -5.55
CA ARG A 122 -10.30 1.26 -5.05
C ARG A 122 -9.37 1.88 -6.10
N PHE A 123 -9.53 1.50 -7.37
CA PHE A 123 -8.74 2.05 -8.47
C PHE A 123 -9.21 3.43 -8.93
N GLU A 124 -10.50 3.73 -8.83
CA GLU A 124 -11.04 5.08 -9.03
C GLU A 124 -10.57 6.07 -7.96
N GLU A 125 -10.41 5.62 -6.71
CA GLU A 125 -9.87 6.46 -5.62
C GLU A 125 -8.39 6.80 -5.82
N ASP A 126 -7.55 5.83 -6.16
CA ASP A 126 -6.13 6.04 -6.48
C ASP A 126 -5.68 5.00 -7.52
N PRO A 127 -5.58 5.40 -8.81
CA PRO A 127 -5.13 4.51 -9.88
C PRO A 127 -3.76 3.87 -9.64
N LEU A 128 -2.88 4.47 -8.81
CA LEU A 128 -1.59 3.88 -8.45
C LEU A 128 -1.73 2.52 -7.74
N ARG A 129 -2.88 2.24 -7.12
CA ARG A 129 -3.16 0.94 -6.48
C ARG A 129 -3.09 -0.22 -7.47
N LYS A 130 -3.32 0.02 -8.78
CA LYS A 130 -3.10 -0.98 -9.85
C LYS A 130 -1.63 -1.41 -9.90
N LEU A 131 -0.71 -0.45 -9.94
CA LEU A 131 0.73 -0.72 -9.92
C LEU A 131 1.19 -1.37 -8.61
N ARG A 132 0.61 -0.94 -7.49
CA ARG A 132 0.87 -1.55 -6.18
C ARG A 132 0.45 -3.02 -6.15
N ALA A 133 -0.69 -3.38 -6.74
CA ALA A 133 -1.12 -4.78 -6.85
C ALA A 133 -0.09 -5.62 -7.63
N LEU A 134 0.40 -5.12 -8.77
CA LEU A 134 1.46 -5.79 -9.53
C LEU A 134 2.76 -5.90 -8.71
N ARG A 135 3.15 -4.84 -7.99
CA ARG A 135 4.34 -4.86 -7.13
C ARG A 135 4.26 -5.94 -6.06
N PHE A 136 3.14 -6.03 -5.35
CA PHE A 136 2.98 -7.05 -4.33
C PHE A 136 2.93 -8.46 -4.92
N ALA A 137 2.29 -8.66 -6.08
CA ALA A 137 2.34 -9.92 -6.82
C ALA A 137 3.79 -10.30 -7.20
N GLY A 138 4.56 -9.36 -7.73
CA GLY A 138 5.98 -9.56 -8.04
C GLY A 138 6.83 -9.87 -6.81
N ARG A 139 6.61 -9.13 -5.71
CA ARG A 139 7.34 -9.31 -4.43
C ARG A 139 7.05 -10.64 -3.76
N THR A 140 5.80 -11.09 -3.73
CA THR A 140 5.40 -12.35 -3.09
C THR A 140 5.56 -13.55 -4.02
N GLY A 141 5.63 -13.32 -5.32
CA GLY A 141 5.50 -14.36 -6.36
C GLY A 141 4.07 -14.88 -6.47
N GLY A 142 3.11 -14.11 -5.96
CA GLY A 142 1.68 -14.45 -5.93
C GLY A 142 0.96 -14.12 -7.22
N LYS A 143 -0.34 -14.42 -7.24
CA LYS A 143 -1.24 -14.13 -8.37
C LYS A 143 -2.18 -13.01 -7.98
N ILE A 144 -2.49 -12.12 -8.93
CA ILE A 144 -3.56 -11.15 -8.76
C ILE A 144 -4.89 -11.90 -8.85
N GLU A 145 -5.77 -11.67 -7.86
CA GLU A 145 -7.08 -12.28 -7.78
C GLU A 145 -7.94 -11.85 -8.99
N LYS A 146 -8.84 -12.72 -9.43
CA LYS A 146 -9.58 -12.59 -10.69
C LYS A 146 -10.30 -11.26 -10.83
N ASN A 147 -11.11 -10.85 -9.86
CA ASN A 147 -11.88 -9.60 -9.94
C ASN A 147 -10.95 -8.37 -9.91
N THR A 148 -9.85 -8.45 -9.16
CA THR A 148 -8.82 -7.42 -9.12
C THR A 148 -8.10 -7.31 -10.47
N ALA A 149 -7.77 -8.44 -11.10
CA ALA A 149 -7.16 -8.49 -12.42
C ALA A 149 -8.10 -7.94 -13.51
N GLU A 150 -9.36 -8.37 -13.51
CA GLU A 150 -10.37 -7.89 -14.46
C GLU A 150 -10.59 -6.38 -14.34
N ALA A 151 -10.57 -5.83 -13.13
CA ALA A 151 -10.69 -4.38 -12.92
C ALA A 151 -9.48 -3.61 -13.48
N ILE A 152 -8.25 -4.15 -13.38
CA ILE A 152 -7.07 -3.52 -13.99
C ILE A 152 -7.15 -3.58 -15.51
N ILE A 153 -7.63 -4.70 -16.07
CA ILE A 153 -7.73 -4.88 -17.54
C ILE A 153 -8.84 -3.99 -18.12
N SER A 154 -9.97 -3.86 -17.44
CA SER A 154 -11.10 -3.06 -17.90
C SER A 154 -10.80 -1.56 -17.91
N ASP A 155 -9.96 -1.10 -16.98
CA ASP A 155 -9.44 0.26 -16.92
C ASP A 155 -7.98 0.23 -16.48
N ASN A 156 -7.05 0.31 -17.42
CA ASN A 156 -5.62 0.39 -17.14
C ASN A 156 -5.09 1.83 -17.03
N SER A 157 -5.95 2.85 -17.10
CA SER A 157 -5.56 4.25 -16.99
C SER A 157 -4.85 4.56 -15.67
N LEU A 158 -3.83 5.41 -15.74
CA LEU A 158 -3.13 6.01 -14.61
C LEU A 158 -3.34 7.52 -14.56
N GLU A 159 -4.45 7.99 -15.13
CA GLU A 159 -4.81 9.41 -15.16
C GLU A 159 -4.82 10.00 -13.73
N GLY A 160 -4.33 11.23 -13.61
CA GLY A 160 -4.21 11.91 -12.31
C GLY A 160 -2.98 11.51 -11.48
N ILE A 161 -2.20 10.51 -11.91
CA ILE A 161 -0.98 10.11 -11.22
C ILE A 161 0.24 10.79 -11.84
N SER A 162 1.05 11.46 -11.02
CA SER A 162 2.29 12.09 -11.51
C SER A 162 3.29 11.04 -12.02
N ALA A 163 4.04 11.41 -13.06
CA ALA A 163 5.09 10.54 -13.63
C ALA A 163 6.13 10.12 -12.57
N GLU A 164 6.40 10.98 -11.59
CA GLU A 164 7.29 10.68 -10.47
C GLU A 164 6.76 9.51 -9.62
N ARG A 165 5.46 9.53 -9.26
CA ARG A 165 4.84 8.44 -8.50
C ARG A 165 4.87 7.13 -9.27
N ILE A 166 4.60 7.16 -10.58
CA ILE A 166 4.65 5.97 -11.45
C ILE A 166 6.09 5.42 -11.47
N ARG A 167 7.08 6.28 -11.72
CA ARG A 167 8.49 5.91 -11.73
C ARG A 167 8.94 5.28 -10.41
N ASP A 168 8.60 5.90 -9.29
CA ASP A 168 9.02 5.44 -7.96
C ASP A 168 8.38 4.10 -7.61
N GLU A 169 7.10 3.90 -7.97
CA GLU A 169 6.43 2.62 -7.77
C GLU A 169 7.02 1.53 -8.67
N PHE A 170 7.33 1.86 -9.93
CA PHE A 170 8.01 0.94 -10.86
C PHE A 170 9.39 0.54 -10.36
N LYS A 171 10.21 1.51 -9.92
CA LYS A 171 11.53 1.26 -9.34
C LYS A 171 11.44 0.32 -8.14
N LYS A 172 10.56 0.61 -7.16
CA LYS A 172 10.31 -0.26 -6.02
C LYS A 172 9.87 -1.67 -6.43
N SER A 173 9.08 -1.77 -7.50
CA SER A 173 8.61 -3.05 -8.02
C SER A 173 9.76 -3.91 -8.54
N ILE A 174 10.66 -3.34 -9.34
CA ILE A 174 11.85 -4.04 -9.86
C ILE A 174 12.77 -4.46 -8.71
N GLU A 175 13.06 -3.55 -7.76
CA GLU A 175 13.96 -3.79 -6.64
C GLU A 175 13.45 -4.89 -5.68
N THR A 176 12.13 -5.03 -5.54
CA THR A 176 11.54 -5.96 -4.57
C THR A 176 10.97 -7.24 -5.18
N ALA A 177 10.89 -7.33 -6.50
CA ALA A 177 10.34 -8.50 -7.18
C ALA A 177 11.22 -9.74 -6.99
N LYS A 178 10.61 -10.89 -6.66
CA LYS A 178 11.31 -12.20 -6.67
C LYS A 178 11.87 -12.55 -8.04
N SER A 179 11.23 -12.09 -9.10
CA SER A 179 11.68 -12.23 -10.49
C SER A 179 11.28 -10.97 -11.26
N PRO A 180 12.24 -10.05 -11.54
CA PRO A 180 11.99 -8.88 -12.37
C PRO A 180 11.40 -9.24 -13.73
N LYS A 181 11.87 -10.33 -14.36
CA LYS A 181 11.31 -10.81 -15.64
C LYS A 181 9.81 -11.10 -15.55
N LYS A 182 9.37 -11.82 -14.50
CA LYS A 182 7.94 -12.12 -14.32
C LYS A 182 7.13 -10.86 -14.03
N TYR A 183 7.70 -9.91 -13.30
CA TYR A 183 7.06 -8.63 -13.06
C TYR A 183 6.87 -7.84 -14.37
N LEU A 184 7.92 -7.74 -15.20
CA LEU A 184 7.84 -7.06 -16.50
C LEU A 184 6.81 -7.75 -17.43
N GLN A 185 6.74 -9.08 -17.38
CA GLN A 185 5.70 -9.82 -18.12
C GLN A 185 4.29 -9.46 -17.62
N MET A 186 4.07 -9.34 -16.30
CA MET A 186 2.78 -8.87 -15.78
C MET A 186 2.44 -7.46 -16.27
N VAL A 187 3.41 -6.53 -16.30
CA VAL A 187 3.18 -5.17 -16.83
C VAL A 187 2.72 -5.23 -18.29
N GLU A 188 3.28 -6.14 -19.10
CA GLU A 188 2.84 -6.39 -20.50
C GLU A 188 1.44 -7.00 -20.55
N ASP A 189 1.18 -8.06 -19.79
CA ASP A 189 -0.09 -8.79 -19.79
C ASP A 189 -1.27 -7.88 -19.40
N PHE A 190 -1.04 -6.95 -18.47
CA PHE A 190 -2.02 -5.91 -18.05
C PHE A 190 -2.00 -4.66 -18.95
N LYS A 191 -1.21 -4.64 -20.03
CA LYS A 191 -1.11 -3.53 -21.00
C LYS A 191 -0.78 -2.17 -20.34
N LEU A 192 0.08 -2.19 -19.34
CA LEU A 192 0.40 -0.99 -18.56
C LEU A 192 1.59 -0.20 -19.12
N TRP A 193 2.39 -0.78 -20.03
CA TRP A 193 3.54 -0.08 -20.61
C TRP A 193 3.19 1.26 -21.27
N PRO A 194 2.17 1.35 -22.14
CA PRO A 194 1.84 2.61 -22.82
C PRO A 194 1.39 3.71 -21.86
N VAL A 195 0.74 3.34 -20.75
CA VAL A 195 0.23 4.31 -19.76
C VAL A 195 1.28 4.70 -18.71
N MET A 196 2.23 3.81 -18.44
CA MET A 196 3.35 4.11 -17.55
C MET A 196 4.44 4.94 -18.24
N PHE A 197 4.74 4.64 -19.49
CA PHE A 197 5.83 5.23 -20.26
C PHE A 197 5.38 5.60 -21.67
N PRO A 198 4.49 6.59 -21.83
CA PRO A 198 3.87 6.89 -23.13
C PRO A 198 4.85 7.36 -24.21
N THR A 199 6.03 7.82 -23.82
CA THR A 199 7.07 8.30 -24.73
C THR A 199 8.16 7.25 -25.03
N VAL A 200 8.09 6.09 -24.38
CA VAL A 200 9.08 5.03 -24.53
C VAL A 200 8.50 3.91 -25.40
N TYR A 201 9.14 3.66 -26.54
CA TYR A 201 8.81 2.49 -27.34
C TYR A 201 9.37 1.24 -26.67
N VAL A 202 8.49 0.35 -26.22
CA VAL A 202 8.88 -0.93 -25.64
C VAL A 202 8.96 -1.95 -26.76
N ASN A 203 10.18 -2.34 -27.14
CA ASN A 203 10.39 -3.42 -28.10
C ASN A 203 10.12 -4.78 -27.43
N LYS A 204 9.09 -5.49 -27.91
CA LYS A 204 8.72 -6.81 -27.38
C LYS A 204 9.84 -7.84 -27.53
N ASP A 205 10.65 -7.73 -28.58
CA ASP A 205 11.79 -8.61 -28.82
C ASP A 205 12.86 -8.43 -27.76
N PHE A 206 13.03 -7.22 -27.24
CA PHE A 206 13.96 -6.93 -26.15
C PHE A 206 13.54 -7.57 -24.83
N ILE A 207 12.25 -7.59 -24.49
CA ILE A 207 11.74 -8.27 -23.28
C ILE A 207 11.94 -9.78 -23.37
N ASN A 208 11.87 -10.35 -24.56
CA ASN A 208 12.06 -11.77 -24.82
C ASN A 208 13.52 -12.16 -25.05
N SER A 209 14.41 -11.22 -25.38
CA SER A 209 15.83 -11.46 -25.51
C SER A 209 16.44 -11.72 -24.12
N LYS A 210 17.47 -12.55 -24.07
CA LYS A 210 18.24 -12.79 -22.82
C LYS A 210 19.27 -11.68 -22.54
N ASP A 211 19.34 -10.67 -23.38
CA ASP A 211 20.43 -9.68 -23.42
C ASP A 211 20.36 -8.61 -22.32
N TRP A 212 19.27 -8.54 -21.56
CA TRP A 212 19.11 -7.65 -20.40
C TRP A 212 19.49 -8.29 -19.05
N LEU A 213 20.03 -9.50 -19.06
CA LEU A 213 20.53 -10.24 -17.90
C LEU A 213 22.04 -10.02 -17.69
N VAL A 214 22.55 -8.79 -17.92
CA VAL A 214 23.92 -8.41 -17.60
C VAL A 214 23.99 -7.77 -16.22
#